data_f786afa082fed6a05a60dcd3800b4a07
#
_entry.id   f786afa082fed6a05a60dcd3800b4a07
#
_cell.length_a   1.000
_cell.length_b   1.000
_cell.length_c   1.000
_cell.angle_alpha   90.00
_cell.angle_beta   90.00
_cell.angle_gamma   90.00
#
_symmetry.space_group_name_H-M   'P 1'
#
loop_
_entity.id
_entity.type
_entity.pdbx_description
1 polymer ?
#
loop_
_entity_poly.entity_id
_entity_poly.type
_entity_poly.pdbx_seq_one_letter_code
_entity_poly.pdbx_strand_id
1 'polypeptide(L)'
;MIAKVLLVIAFVAVAVAVGIYCRRHTGTVDGFILGGRNVGPWMSAFAYGTSYFSAVVFVGYAGQFGFKYGISATWAGIGNAIIGSLLAWWVLGPRTREMTHRLQASTMPEFFGKRYDSRALRIAAAAIIFVFLIPYTASVYNGLSRLFGMAFALPYDVCVIGMAVVTCVYVVLGGYMATVMNDFIQGIVMLLGIIAVIVAVILNNGGFSEAIISLSQIPAEDSAMQGPFVSFFGPDLFNLLGVVVLTSLGTWGLPQMVQKFYAIKTGPAIKQGAIISTIFAFVVAGGSYFLGGFGRLYEGQIEYAANGTPIYDSIIPTMLSTLPDVLIGLVIVLVLSASMSTLSSLVLTSSSTLTIDFINGNIIKNMSEKKQLVWMRGLLVVFIAISALIALFQYHSSVVFIAQLMGYSWGALAGSFLGPFLWGLYSGRISKASVWCSFAVGVGLTAVNMGLALSGGTPLIASPINCGALCMIISLVIVPVVSLFTPAVPFQIKPPTTEGAIDREYDRELAQEELESATASAAADV
;
A
#
# COMPACT_ATOMS: atom_id res chain seq x y z
N MET A 1 18.08 24.30 -9.71
CA MET A 1 16.71 24.68 -9.33
C MET A 1 15.69 24.61 -10.47
N ILE A 2 15.90 25.28 -11.62
CA ILE A 2 14.92 25.29 -12.74
C ILE A 2 14.60 23.88 -13.24
N ALA A 3 15.58 23.01 -13.43
CA ALA A 3 15.39 21.64 -13.90
C ALA A 3 14.50 20.81 -12.96
N LYS A 4 14.67 20.93 -11.64
CA LYS A 4 13.82 20.24 -10.63
C LYS A 4 12.35 20.67 -10.76
N VAL A 5 12.10 21.99 -10.90
CA VAL A 5 10.74 22.54 -11.04
C VAL A 5 10.09 22.09 -12.34
N LEU A 6 10.83 22.12 -13.45
CA LEU A 6 10.32 21.68 -14.75
C LEU A 6 9.95 20.19 -14.76
N LEU A 7 10.75 19.34 -14.12
CA LEU A 7 10.47 17.91 -13.97
C LEU A 7 9.18 17.67 -13.18
N VAL A 8 8.98 18.38 -12.07
CA VAL A 8 7.76 18.27 -11.26
C VAL A 8 6.53 18.75 -12.03
N ILE A 9 6.63 19.91 -12.72
CA ILE A 9 5.53 20.43 -13.54
C ILE A 9 5.18 19.46 -14.66
N ALA A 10 6.16 18.93 -15.38
CA ALA A 10 5.94 17.97 -16.45
C ALA A 10 5.26 16.69 -15.91
N PHE A 11 5.73 16.19 -14.77
CA PHE A 11 5.16 15.01 -14.13
C PHE A 11 3.70 15.22 -13.72
N VAL A 12 3.39 16.34 -13.04
CA VAL A 12 2.02 16.68 -12.62
C VAL A 12 1.12 16.89 -13.85
N ALA A 13 1.62 17.56 -14.90
CA ALA A 13 0.88 17.76 -16.14
C ALA A 13 0.50 16.43 -16.80
N VAL A 14 1.42 15.45 -16.84
CA VAL A 14 1.14 14.09 -17.35
C VAL A 14 0.06 13.41 -16.51
N ALA A 15 0.17 13.44 -15.17
CA ALA A 15 -0.80 12.82 -14.28
C ALA A 15 -2.21 13.40 -14.46
N VAL A 16 -2.33 14.72 -14.56
CA VAL A 16 -3.61 15.41 -14.80
C VAL A 16 -4.14 15.11 -16.20
N ALA A 17 -3.30 15.10 -17.23
CA ALA A 17 -3.69 14.77 -18.61
C ALA A 17 -4.27 13.35 -18.70
N VAL A 18 -3.65 12.36 -18.03
CA VAL A 18 -4.17 11.00 -17.91
C VAL A 18 -5.52 11.00 -17.18
N GLY A 19 -5.67 11.78 -16.11
CA GLY A 19 -6.94 11.94 -15.40
C GLY A 19 -8.08 12.45 -16.31
N ILE A 20 -7.78 13.46 -17.12
CA ILE A 20 -8.73 14.02 -18.10
C ILE A 20 -9.07 12.99 -19.19
N TYR A 21 -8.06 12.30 -19.73
CA TYR A 21 -8.23 11.25 -20.74
C TYR A 21 -9.12 10.12 -20.25
N CYS A 22 -8.90 9.65 -19.02
CA CYS A 22 -9.65 8.54 -18.43
C CYS A 22 -11.06 8.92 -17.94
N ARG A 23 -11.43 10.20 -17.93
CA ARG A 23 -12.75 10.68 -17.49
C ARG A 23 -13.92 9.97 -18.19
N ARG A 24 -13.75 9.54 -19.43
CA ARG A 24 -14.75 8.79 -20.19
C ARG A 24 -15.16 7.45 -19.55
N HIS A 25 -14.31 6.86 -18.70
CA HIS A 25 -14.56 5.58 -18.02
C HIS A 25 -15.22 5.74 -16.64
N THR A 26 -15.52 6.96 -16.20
CA THR A 26 -16.04 7.25 -14.85
C THR A 26 -17.55 7.49 -14.81
N GLY A 27 -18.28 7.04 -15.83
CA GLY A 27 -19.73 7.24 -15.93
C GLY A 27 -20.56 6.29 -15.07
N THR A 28 -20.02 5.11 -14.72
CA THR A 28 -20.66 4.11 -13.87
C THR A 28 -19.87 3.93 -12.58
N VAL A 29 -20.51 3.35 -11.54
CA VAL A 29 -19.86 3.04 -10.27
C VAL A 29 -18.72 2.03 -10.48
N ASP A 30 -18.98 0.94 -11.19
CA ASP A 30 -17.98 -0.09 -11.47
C ASP A 30 -16.80 0.45 -12.32
N GLY A 31 -17.11 1.28 -13.32
CA GLY A 31 -16.09 2.00 -14.11
C GLY A 31 -15.22 2.91 -13.25
N PHE A 32 -15.82 3.63 -12.29
CA PHE A 32 -15.10 4.56 -11.41
C PHE A 32 -14.19 3.84 -10.40
N ILE A 33 -14.60 2.69 -9.85
CA ILE A 33 -13.88 1.99 -8.75
C ILE A 33 -13.05 0.78 -9.18
N LEU A 34 -13.36 0.15 -10.33
CA LEU A 34 -12.67 -1.06 -10.84
C LEU A 34 -12.26 -0.96 -12.31
N GLY A 35 -12.53 0.18 -12.98
CA GLY A 35 -12.23 0.33 -14.40
C GLY A 35 -12.98 -0.64 -15.30
N GLY A 36 -14.19 -1.07 -14.87
CA GLY A 36 -15.01 -2.06 -15.60
C GLY A 36 -14.43 -3.48 -15.58
N ARG A 37 -13.54 -3.80 -14.64
CA ARG A 37 -12.87 -5.12 -14.51
C ARG A 37 -12.11 -5.58 -15.77
N ASN A 38 -11.57 -4.63 -16.51
CA ASN A 38 -10.90 -4.89 -17.80
C ASN A 38 -9.45 -4.40 -17.80
N VAL A 39 -8.69 -4.70 -16.73
CA VAL A 39 -7.30 -4.25 -16.58
C VAL A 39 -6.33 -5.37 -16.94
N GLY A 40 -5.45 -5.10 -17.90
CA GLY A 40 -4.45 -6.04 -18.39
C GLY A 40 -3.31 -6.32 -17.38
N PRO A 41 -2.45 -7.33 -17.65
CA PRO A 41 -1.46 -7.83 -16.71
C PRO A 41 -0.41 -6.78 -16.31
N TRP A 42 0.13 -6.02 -17.25
CA TRP A 42 1.12 -4.99 -17.00
C TRP A 42 0.59 -3.88 -16.10
N MET A 43 -0.57 -3.34 -16.45
CA MET A 43 -1.21 -2.28 -15.65
C MET A 43 -1.59 -2.79 -14.26
N SER A 44 -2.13 -4.01 -14.13
CA SER A 44 -2.48 -4.61 -12.84
C SER A 44 -1.25 -4.85 -11.96
N ALA A 45 -0.15 -5.34 -12.55
CA ALA A 45 1.09 -5.61 -11.84
C ALA A 45 1.75 -4.34 -11.31
N PHE A 46 1.84 -3.31 -12.16
CA PHE A 46 2.37 -2.03 -11.75
C PHE A 46 1.47 -1.34 -10.73
N ALA A 47 0.15 -1.36 -10.94
CA ALA A 47 -0.80 -0.81 -9.97
C ALA A 47 -0.71 -1.52 -8.61
N TYR A 48 -0.49 -2.83 -8.58
CA TYR A 48 -0.24 -3.56 -7.34
C TYR A 48 1.07 -3.13 -6.69
N GLY A 49 2.17 -3.17 -7.43
CA GLY A 49 3.50 -2.86 -6.91
C GLY A 49 3.62 -1.41 -6.41
N THR A 50 3.14 -0.44 -7.18
CA THR A 50 3.23 0.98 -6.85
C THR A 50 2.28 1.39 -5.72
N SER A 51 1.12 0.72 -5.56
CA SER A 51 0.13 1.09 -4.55
C SER A 51 0.61 0.88 -3.12
N TYR A 52 1.55 -0.01 -2.89
CA TYR A 52 2.09 -0.25 -1.55
C TYR A 52 3.44 0.46 -1.34
N PHE A 53 4.17 0.75 -2.40
CA PHE A 53 5.43 1.49 -2.34
C PHE A 53 5.16 3.00 -2.40
N SER A 54 5.50 3.71 -1.35
CA SER A 54 5.23 5.15 -1.22
C SER A 54 6.40 5.87 -0.53
N ALA A 55 6.25 7.17 -0.31
CA ALA A 55 7.18 7.92 0.54
C ALA A 55 7.31 7.30 1.95
N VAL A 56 6.29 6.60 2.45
CA VAL A 56 6.38 5.89 3.74
C VAL A 56 7.44 4.81 3.70
N VAL A 57 7.47 4.00 2.63
CA VAL A 57 8.48 2.95 2.50
C VAL A 57 9.85 3.56 2.18
N PHE A 58 9.91 4.50 1.25
CA PHE A 58 11.18 5.07 0.81
C PHE A 58 11.83 5.99 1.85
N VAL A 59 11.07 6.92 2.44
CA VAL A 59 11.60 7.88 3.43
C VAL A 59 11.54 7.30 4.84
N GLY A 60 10.35 6.84 5.27
CA GLY A 60 10.12 6.38 6.64
C GLY A 60 10.77 5.03 6.92
N TYR A 61 10.34 3.98 6.22
CA TYR A 61 10.78 2.61 6.51
C TYR A 61 12.23 2.35 6.11
N ALA A 62 12.63 2.74 4.90
CA ALA A 62 14.02 2.56 4.46
C ALA A 62 14.98 3.36 5.35
N GLY A 63 14.64 4.59 5.72
CA GLY A 63 15.43 5.40 6.66
C GLY A 63 15.53 4.74 8.03
N GLN A 64 14.39 4.49 8.67
CA GLN A 64 14.36 3.94 10.03
C GLN A 64 14.98 2.54 10.14
N PHE A 65 14.57 1.62 9.25
CA PHE A 65 15.02 0.24 9.36
C PHE A 65 16.43 0.03 8.81
N GLY A 66 16.79 0.78 7.77
CA GLY A 66 18.17 0.81 7.30
C GLY A 66 19.12 1.30 8.37
N PHE A 67 18.77 2.38 9.07
CA PHE A 67 19.57 2.89 10.19
C PHE A 67 19.67 1.91 11.36
N LYS A 68 18.57 1.22 11.70
CA LYS A 68 18.54 0.24 12.80
C LYS A 68 19.24 -1.07 12.49
N TYR A 69 19.08 -1.59 11.26
CA TYR A 69 19.50 -2.95 10.92
C TYR A 69 20.61 -3.00 9.86
N GLY A 70 21.00 -1.87 9.28
CA GLY A 70 21.97 -1.83 8.18
C GLY A 70 21.49 -2.54 6.93
N ILE A 71 22.39 -3.22 6.23
CA ILE A 71 22.09 -3.96 4.98
C ILE A 71 21.05 -5.05 5.18
N SER A 72 20.95 -5.64 6.39
CA SER A 72 19.96 -6.69 6.68
C SER A 72 18.51 -6.19 6.59
N ALA A 73 18.25 -4.87 6.63
CA ALA A 73 16.93 -4.30 6.32
C ALA A 73 16.40 -4.72 4.93
N THR A 74 17.27 -5.10 4.01
CA THR A 74 16.92 -5.64 2.69
C THR A 74 16.01 -6.87 2.77
N TRP A 75 16.04 -7.63 3.88
CA TRP A 75 15.12 -8.75 4.12
C TRP A 75 13.65 -8.33 4.11
N ALA A 76 13.33 -7.09 4.53
CA ALA A 76 11.97 -6.57 4.40
C ALA A 76 11.56 -6.46 2.92
N GLY A 77 12.46 -5.98 2.06
CA GLY A 77 12.21 -5.90 0.61
C GLY A 77 12.11 -7.27 -0.06
N ILE A 78 12.95 -8.24 0.34
CA ILE A 78 12.87 -9.63 -0.13
C ILE A 78 11.55 -10.27 0.31
N GLY A 79 11.15 -10.10 1.57
CA GLY A 79 9.85 -10.55 2.08
C GLY A 79 8.69 -9.94 1.28
N ASN A 80 8.77 -8.65 0.97
CA ASN A 80 7.77 -7.96 0.16
C ASN A 80 7.68 -8.52 -1.27
N ALA A 81 8.80 -8.87 -1.89
CA ALA A 81 8.81 -9.48 -3.22
C ALA A 81 8.24 -10.90 -3.20
N ILE A 82 8.66 -11.73 -2.27
CA ILE A 82 8.28 -13.15 -2.22
C ILE A 82 6.91 -13.32 -1.57
N ILE A 83 6.73 -12.86 -0.33
CA ILE A 83 5.48 -13.06 0.41
C ILE A 83 4.44 -12.02 -0.01
N GLY A 84 4.83 -10.74 -0.02
CA GLY A 84 3.93 -9.63 -0.28
C GLY A 84 3.46 -9.52 -1.73
N SER A 85 4.24 -10.03 -2.70
CA SER A 85 3.89 -10.02 -4.11
C SER A 85 3.70 -11.44 -4.66
N LEU A 86 4.74 -12.23 -4.88
CA LEU A 86 4.64 -13.53 -5.56
C LEU A 86 3.56 -14.44 -4.94
N LEU A 87 3.65 -14.69 -3.65
CA LEU A 87 2.68 -15.56 -2.96
C LEU A 87 1.29 -14.91 -2.89
N ALA A 88 1.19 -13.59 -2.70
CA ALA A 88 -0.11 -12.89 -2.73
C ALA A 88 -0.82 -13.08 -4.08
N TRP A 89 -0.11 -12.93 -5.19
CA TRP A 89 -0.68 -13.15 -6.52
C TRP A 89 -1.09 -14.60 -6.74
N TRP A 90 -0.29 -15.57 -6.31
CA TRP A 90 -0.61 -16.99 -6.48
C TRP A 90 -1.76 -17.45 -5.58
N VAL A 91 -1.74 -17.02 -4.32
CA VAL A 91 -2.72 -17.47 -3.33
C VAL A 91 -4.02 -16.66 -3.45
N LEU A 92 -3.94 -15.32 -3.46
CA LEU A 92 -5.14 -14.50 -3.46
C LEU A 92 -5.70 -14.24 -4.85
N GLY A 93 -4.84 -14.00 -5.85
CA GLY A 93 -5.25 -13.51 -7.17
C GLY A 93 -6.39 -14.30 -7.82
N PRO A 94 -6.23 -15.61 -8.12
CA PRO A 94 -7.24 -16.40 -8.81
C PRO A 94 -8.55 -16.48 -8.02
N ARG A 95 -8.45 -16.81 -6.73
CA ARG A 95 -9.62 -16.97 -5.86
C ARG A 95 -10.37 -15.66 -5.62
N THR A 96 -9.62 -14.57 -5.45
CA THR A 96 -10.22 -13.23 -5.25
C THR A 96 -11.00 -12.81 -6.48
N ARG A 97 -10.36 -12.90 -7.67
CA ARG A 97 -11.02 -12.54 -8.93
C ARG A 97 -12.32 -13.33 -9.09
N GLU A 98 -12.24 -14.64 -9.01
CA GLU A 98 -13.41 -15.49 -9.21
C GLU A 98 -14.52 -15.25 -8.20
N MET A 99 -14.20 -15.28 -6.92
CA MET A 99 -15.21 -15.08 -5.85
C MET A 99 -15.88 -13.71 -5.95
N THR A 100 -15.12 -12.66 -6.26
CA THR A 100 -15.68 -11.31 -6.37
C THR A 100 -16.54 -11.12 -7.62
N HIS A 101 -16.20 -11.80 -8.72
CA HIS A 101 -17.06 -11.83 -9.91
C HIS A 101 -18.38 -12.59 -9.62
N ARG A 102 -18.32 -13.79 -9.05
CA ARG A 102 -19.52 -14.59 -8.72
C ARG A 102 -20.40 -13.92 -7.67
N LEU A 103 -19.82 -13.32 -6.66
CA LEU A 103 -20.55 -12.57 -5.63
C LEU A 103 -20.98 -11.16 -6.12
N GLN A 104 -20.54 -10.72 -7.29
CA GLN A 104 -20.75 -9.35 -7.76
C GLN A 104 -20.34 -8.32 -6.69
N ALA A 105 -19.15 -8.55 -6.08
CA ALA A 105 -18.62 -7.69 -5.05
C ALA A 105 -17.58 -6.74 -5.63
N SER A 106 -17.76 -5.44 -5.41
CA SER A 106 -16.89 -4.39 -5.93
C SER A 106 -15.94 -3.82 -4.87
N THR A 107 -16.21 -4.11 -3.60
CA THR A 107 -15.40 -3.68 -2.45
C THR A 107 -15.11 -4.84 -1.50
N MET A 108 -14.07 -4.70 -0.66
CA MET A 108 -13.78 -5.71 0.37
C MET A 108 -14.90 -5.84 1.42
N PRO A 109 -15.51 -4.75 1.95
CA PRO A 109 -16.68 -4.87 2.83
C PRO A 109 -17.86 -5.58 2.17
N GLU A 110 -18.11 -5.32 0.89
CA GLU A 110 -19.17 -6.01 0.14
C GLU A 110 -18.89 -7.51 0.03
N PHE A 111 -17.62 -7.90 -0.20
CA PHE A 111 -17.20 -9.29 -0.13
C PHE A 111 -17.53 -9.92 1.23
N PHE A 112 -17.16 -9.27 2.35
CA PHE A 112 -17.49 -9.78 3.68
C PHE A 112 -19.00 -9.90 3.90
N GLY A 113 -19.76 -8.88 3.48
CA GLY A 113 -21.22 -8.88 3.58
C GLY A 113 -21.87 -10.06 2.88
N LYS A 114 -21.48 -10.31 1.64
CA LYS A 114 -22.03 -11.37 0.78
C LYS A 114 -21.47 -12.74 1.14
N ARG A 115 -20.14 -12.85 1.41
CA ARG A 115 -19.50 -14.12 1.76
C ARG A 115 -20.00 -14.69 3.08
N TYR A 116 -20.20 -13.83 4.07
CA TYR A 116 -20.62 -14.22 5.41
C TYR A 116 -22.10 -13.96 5.68
N ASP A 117 -22.86 -13.55 4.69
CA ASP A 117 -24.29 -13.21 4.82
C ASP A 117 -24.55 -12.31 6.04
N SER A 118 -23.84 -11.19 6.13
CA SER A 118 -23.89 -10.30 7.29
C SER A 118 -23.71 -8.83 6.90
N ARG A 119 -24.82 -8.09 6.93
CA ARG A 119 -24.82 -6.64 6.74
C ARG A 119 -23.97 -5.92 7.80
N ALA A 120 -23.97 -6.42 9.05
CA ALA A 120 -23.20 -5.82 10.13
C ALA A 120 -21.68 -5.90 9.87
N LEU A 121 -21.18 -7.05 9.37
CA LEU A 121 -19.77 -7.19 8.99
C LEU A 121 -19.39 -6.24 7.84
N ARG A 122 -20.28 -6.06 6.85
CA ARG A 122 -20.08 -5.11 5.76
C ARG A 122 -19.91 -3.68 6.27
N ILE A 123 -20.81 -3.24 7.15
CA ILE A 123 -20.77 -1.89 7.73
C ILE A 123 -19.53 -1.69 8.60
N ALA A 124 -19.22 -2.67 9.47
CA ALA A 124 -18.04 -2.61 10.34
C ALA A 124 -16.74 -2.54 9.52
N ALA A 125 -16.61 -3.37 8.49
CA ALA A 125 -15.44 -3.35 7.62
C ALA A 125 -15.28 -2.00 6.90
N ALA A 126 -16.38 -1.41 6.40
CA ALA A 126 -16.34 -0.09 5.76
C ALA A 126 -15.90 1.01 6.75
N ALA A 127 -16.37 0.96 7.99
CA ALA A 127 -15.97 1.91 9.03
C ALA A 127 -14.47 1.74 9.39
N ILE A 128 -14.00 0.50 9.58
CA ILE A 128 -12.59 0.21 9.85
C ILE A 128 -11.70 0.73 8.71
N ILE A 129 -12.07 0.48 7.46
CA ILE A 129 -11.32 0.96 6.29
C ILE A 129 -11.23 2.48 6.30
N PHE A 130 -12.37 3.17 6.42
CA PHE A 130 -12.39 4.62 6.40
C PHE A 130 -11.51 5.23 7.50
N VAL A 131 -11.65 4.77 8.73
CA VAL A 131 -10.92 5.31 9.89
C VAL A 131 -9.41 5.05 9.78
N PHE A 132 -9.01 3.80 9.51
CA PHE A 132 -7.60 3.42 9.58
C PHE A 132 -6.80 3.67 8.29
N LEU A 133 -7.44 3.98 7.16
CA LEU A 133 -6.73 4.52 5.99
C LEU A 133 -6.31 5.99 6.17
N ILE A 134 -6.94 6.75 7.07
CA ILE A 134 -6.59 8.15 7.35
C ILE A 134 -5.14 8.29 7.85
N PRO A 135 -4.70 7.61 8.94
CA PRO A 135 -3.31 7.69 9.41
C PRO A 135 -2.31 7.18 8.36
N TYR A 136 -2.67 6.19 7.54
CA TYR A 136 -1.83 5.77 6.43
C TYR A 136 -1.64 6.91 5.41
N THR A 137 -2.73 7.54 4.99
CA THR A 137 -2.67 8.66 4.04
C THR A 137 -1.88 9.84 4.62
N ALA A 138 -2.06 10.15 5.90
CA ALA A 138 -1.30 11.20 6.59
C ALA A 138 0.21 10.89 6.60
N SER A 139 0.60 9.64 6.82
CA SER A 139 2.02 9.24 6.79
C SER A 139 2.65 9.39 5.40
N VAL A 140 1.88 9.19 4.32
CA VAL A 140 2.36 9.43 2.94
C VAL A 140 2.61 10.92 2.71
N TYR A 141 1.70 11.81 3.15
CA TYR A 141 1.92 13.25 3.07
C TYR A 141 3.14 13.70 3.86
N ASN A 142 3.36 13.14 5.06
CA ASN A 142 4.53 13.43 5.88
C ASN A 142 5.85 13.10 5.16
N GLY A 143 5.99 11.90 4.63
CA GLY A 143 7.21 11.47 3.93
C GLY A 143 7.49 12.31 2.68
N LEU A 144 6.46 12.60 1.90
CA LEU A 144 6.56 13.41 0.70
C LEU A 144 6.97 14.85 1.01
N SER A 145 6.34 15.46 2.02
CA SER A 145 6.58 16.86 2.36
C SER A 145 7.97 17.10 2.94
N ARG A 146 8.55 16.15 3.69
CA ARG A 146 9.94 16.24 4.14
C ARG A 146 10.92 16.27 2.99
N LEU A 147 10.70 15.44 1.97
CA LEU A 147 11.56 15.41 0.80
C LEU A 147 11.46 16.70 -0.03
N PHE A 148 10.24 17.22 -0.20
CA PHE A 148 10.01 18.49 -0.88
C PHE A 148 10.63 19.67 -0.14
N GLY A 149 10.49 19.70 1.19
CA GLY A 149 11.12 20.70 2.04
C GLY A 149 12.63 20.74 1.84
N MET A 150 13.28 19.58 1.84
CA MET A 150 14.72 19.44 1.58
C MET A 150 15.10 19.93 0.16
N ALA A 151 14.35 19.51 -0.85
CA ALA A 151 14.73 19.72 -2.24
C ALA A 151 14.47 21.14 -2.77
N PHE A 152 13.46 21.83 -2.25
CA PHE A 152 13.01 23.16 -2.71
C PHE A 152 13.09 24.24 -1.64
N ALA A 153 13.49 23.91 -0.42
CA ALA A 153 13.44 24.82 0.75
C ALA A 153 12.04 25.43 0.96
N LEU A 154 10.98 24.66 0.68
CA LEU A 154 9.59 25.09 0.85
C LEU A 154 9.11 24.73 2.28
N PRO A 155 8.21 25.56 2.87
CA PRO A 155 7.55 25.21 4.11
C PRO A 155 6.76 23.89 3.96
N TYR A 156 6.83 23.06 4.99
CA TYR A 156 6.14 21.77 5.03
C TYR A 156 4.65 21.87 4.70
N ASP A 157 3.97 22.87 5.29
CA ASP A 157 2.53 23.07 5.11
C ASP A 157 2.14 23.32 3.66
N VAL A 158 2.96 24.10 2.94
CA VAL A 158 2.76 24.38 1.51
C VAL A 158 2.88 23.09 0.69
N CYS A 159 3.83 22.23 1.03
CA CYS A 159 4.02 20.94 0.36
C CYS A 159 2.82 20.00 0.59
N VAL A 160 2.34 19.86 1.83
CA VAL A 160 1.16 19.03 2.15
C VAL A 160 -0.08 19.51 1.41
N ILE A 161 -0.37 20.81 1.47
CA ILE A 161 -1.56 21.38 0.81
C ILE A 161 -1.46 21.24 -0.72
N GLY A 162 -0.31 21.55 -1.30
CA GLY A 162 -0.10 21.42 -2.74
C GLY A 162 -0.33 19.98 -3.23
N MET A 163 0.21 19.00 -2.51
CA MET A 163 0.04 17.58 -2.85
C MET A 163 -1.39 17.10 -2.65
N ALA A 164 -2.07 17.56 -1.60
CA ALA A 164 -3.48 17.25 -1.38
C ALA A 164 -4.37 17.76 -2.54
N VAL A 165 -4.12 18.98 -3.00
CA VAL A 165 -4.84 19.57 -4.15
C VAL A 165 -4.59 18.79 -5.43
N VAL A 166 -3.32 18.47 -5.75
CA VAL A 166 -2.97 17.72 -6.96
C VAL A 166 -3.61 16.33 -6.94
N THR A 167 -3.52 15.61 -5.82
CA THR A 167 -4.15 14.29 -5.65
C THR A 167 -5.66 14.38 -5.85
N CYS A 168 -6.31 15.37 -5.23
CA CYS A 168 -7.74 15.59 -5.35
C CYS A 168 -8.15 15.77 -6.82
N VAL A 169 -7.46 16.63 -7.55
CA VAL A 169 -7.82 16.97 -8.94
C VAL A 169 -7.79 15.72 -9.84
N TYR A 170 -6.67 14.99 -9.88
CA TYR A 170 -6.59 13.90 -10.85
C TYR A 170 -7.42 12.66 -10.48
N VAL A 171 -7.61 12.35 -9.18
CA VAL A 171 -8.43 11.20 -8.76
C VAL A 171 -9.91 11.47 -8.94
N VAL A 172 -10.40 12.67 -8.60
CA VAL A 172 -11.80 13.05 -8.81
C VAL A 172 -12.18 12.99 -10.29
N LEU A 173 -11.26 13.38 -11.19
CA LEU A 173 -11.52 13.40 -12.63
C LEU A 173 -11.50 12.01 -13.25
N GLY A 174 -10.51 11.19 -12.92
CA GLY A 174 -10.21 9.98 -13.69
C GLY A 174 -10.55 8.64 -13.04
N GLY A 175 -10.85 8.59 -11.75
CA GLY A 175 -11.17 7.34 -11.03
C GLY A 175 -10.08 6.27 -11.15
N TYR A 176 -10.50 4.99 -11.09
CA TYR A 176 -9.59 3.84 -11.08
C TYR A 176 -8.73 3.71 -12.35
N MET A 177 -9.29 3.93 -13.53
CA MET A 177 -8.51 3.82 -14.77
C MET A 177 -7.38 4.84 -14.85
N ALA A 178 -7.63 6.08 -14.40
CA ALA A 178 -6.56 7.09 -14.32
C ALA A 178 -5.49 6.69 -13.28
N THR A 179 -5.91 6.13 -12.14
CA THR A 179 -4.98 5.61 -11.14
C THR A 179 -4.07 4.54 -11.75
N VAL A 180 -4.63 3.50 -12.36
CA VAL A 180 -3.87 2.37 -12.92
C VAL A 180 -2.96 2.79 -14.07
N MET A 181 -3.41 3.70 -14.93
CA MET A 181 -2.60 4.23 -16.04
C MET A 181 -1.44 5.10 -15.54
N ASN A 182 -1.71 5.94 -14.54
CA ASN A 182 -0.66 6.69 -13.86
C ASN A 182 0.31 5.75 -13.12
N ASP A 183 -0.19 4.72 -12.43
CA ASP A 183 0.61 3.72 -11.73
C ASP A 183 1.61 3.03 -12.67
N PHE A 184 1.20 2.74 -13.90
CA PHE A 184 2.08 2.15 -14.91
C PHE A 184 3.22 3.11 -15.29
N ILE A 185 2.90 4.37 -15.62
CA ILE A 185 3.90 5.39 -15.98
C ILE A 185 4.84 5.67 -14.78
N GLN A 186 4.25 5.86 -13.62
CA GLN A 186 4.97 6.14 -12.36
C GLN A 186 5.86 4.98 -11.95
N GLY A 187 5.42 3.74 -12.14
CA GLY A 187 6.20 2.56 -11.83
C GLY A 187 7.47 2.43 -12.67
N ILE A 188 7.43 2.83 -13.94
CA ILE A 188 8.64 2.89 -14.79
C ILE A 188 9.63 3.92 -14.21
N VAL A 189 9.14 5.08 -13.81
CA VAL A 189 9.97 6.13 -13.17
C VAL A 189 10.59 5.61 -11.87
N MET A 190 9.80 4.85 -11.07
CA MET A 190 10.28 4.27 -9.82
C MET A 190 11.38 3.25 -10.04
N LEU A 191 11.24 2.36 -11.02
CA LEU A 191 12.28 1.35 -11.37
C LEU A 191 13.61 2.01 -11.77
N LEU A 192 13.56 2.98 -12.67
CA LEU A 192 14.76 3.66 -13.13
C LEU A 192 15.36 4.56 -12.05
N GLY A 193 14.50 5.26 -11.31
CA GLY A 193 14.90 6.20 -10.27
C GLY A 193 15.61 5.52 -9.10
N ILE A 194 15.09 4.40 -8.60
CA ILE A 194 15.70 3.72 -7.45
C ILE A 194 17.09 3.17 -7.79
N ILE A 195 17.27 2.61 -9.00
CA ILE A 195 18.57 2.11 -9.45
C ILE A 195 19.57 3.26 -9.53
N ALA A 196 19.19 4.37 -10.15
CA ALA A 196 20.06 5.54 -10.28
C ALA A 196 20.47 6.12 -8.93
N VAL A 197 19.54 6.18 -7.98
CA VAL A 197 19.79 6.69 -6.62
C VAL A 197 20.73 5.77 -5.84
N ILE A 198 20.52 4.45 -5.88
CA ILE A 198 21.42 3.48 -5.23
C ILE A 198 22.84 3.63 -5.76
N VAL A 199 23.00 3.65 -7.09
CA VAL A 199 24.32 3.81 -7.72
C VAL A 199 24.96 5.12 -7.28
N ALA A 200 24.21 6.22 -7.28
CA ALA A 200 24.73 7.53 -6.91
C ALA A 200 25.19 7.59 -5.45
N VAL A 201 24.39 7.07 -4.51
CA VAL A 201 24.74 7.04 -3.08
C VAL A 201 25.97 6.16 -2.83
N ILE A 202 26.06 5.01 -3.48
CA ILE A 202 27.22 4.11 -3.36
C ILE A 202 28.49 4.80 -3.91
N LEU A 203 28.42 5.42 -5.07
CA LEU A 203 29.56 6.14 -5.66
C LEU A 203 29.98 7.33 -4.80
N ASN A 204 29.04 8.04 -4.18
CA ASN A 204 29.32 9.16 -3.29
C ASN A 204 30.03 8.73 -1.99
N ASN A 205 29.92 7.44 -1.61
CA ASN A 205 30.62 6.85 -0.47
C ASN A 205 31.87 6.04 -0.88
N GLY A 206 32.52 6.39 -2.00
CA GLY A 206 33.77 5.77 -2.45
C GLY A 206 33.59 4.45 -3.19
N GLY A 207 32.37 4.05 -3.55
CA GLY A 207 32.03 2.79 -4.18
C GLY A 207 31.55 1.74 -3.19
N PHE A 208 31.09 0.59 -3.72
CA PHE A 208 30.42 -0.44 -2.92
C PHE A 208 31.34 -1.03 -1.81
N SER A 209 32.58 -1.35 -2.16
CA SER A 209 33.52 -1.95 -1.20
C SER A 209 33.87 -1.00 -0.05
N GLU A 210 34.13 0.27 -0.36
CA GLU A 210 34.45 1.31 0.63
C GLU A 210 33.25 1.58 1.56
N ALA A 211 32.06 1.68 1.00
CA ALA A 211 30.82 1.88 1.75
C ALA A 211 30.56 0.72 2.72
N ILE A 212 30.77 -0.54 2.30
CA ILE A 212 30.63 -1.74 3.15
C ILE A 212 31.69 -1.78 4.24
N ILE A 213 32.95 -1.48 3.92
CA ILE A 213 34.05 -1.43 4.91
C ILE A 213 33.72 -0.37 5.97
N SER A 214 33.37 0.85 5.55
CA SER A 214 33.01 1.93 6.47
C SER A 214 31.83 1.56 7.37
N LEU A 215 30.78 0.94 6.80
CA LEU A 215 29.60 0.50 7.55
C LEU A 215 29.95 -0.63 8.54
N SER A 216 30.91 -1.51 8.21
CA SER A 216 31.34 -2.62 9.08
C SER A 216 32.07 -2.16 10.32
N GLN A 217 32.65 -0.96 10.30
CA GLN A 217 33.39 -0.38 11.42
C GLN A 217 32.49 0.31 12.45
N ILE A 218 31.23 0.56 12.11
CA ILE A 218 30.28 1.21 13.03
C ILE A 218 29.78 0.19 14.05
N PRO A 219 29.99 0.41 15.37
CA PRO A 219 29.47 -0.47 16.40
C PRO A 219 27.96 -0.30 16.60
N ALA A 220 27.26 -1.34 17.05
CA ALA A 220 25.90 -1.20 17.57
C ALA A 220 25.94 -1.11 19.09
N GLU A 221 25.18 -0.16 19.66
CA GLU A 221 25.19 0.12 21.11
C GLU A 221 24.78 -1.11 21.95
N ASP A 222 23.85 -1.92 21.44
CA ASP A 222 23.26 -3.06 22.15
C ASP A 222 23.79 -4.43 21.68
N SER A 223 24.88 -4.48 20.90
CA SER A 223 25.39 -5.73 20.34
C SER A 223 26.91 -5.79 20.36
N ALA A 224 27.45 -6.88 20.92
CA ALA A 224 28.89 -7.18 20.86
C ALA A 224 29.33 -7.77 19.50
N MET A 225 28.45 -7.80 18.51
CA MET A 225 28.72 -8.35 17.17
C MET A 225 29.68 -7.44 16.41
N GLN A 226 30.68 -8.01 15.76
CA GLN A 226 31.54 -7.27 14.84
C GLN A 226 30.82 -7.05 13.51
N GLY A 227 30.83 -5.82 12.99
CA GLY A 227 30.16 -5.45 11.74
C GLY A 227 28.64 -5.67 11.76
N PRO A 228 27.91 -5.20 12.79
CA PRO A 228 26.49 -5.54 12.98
C PRO A 228 25.62 -5.09 11.80
N PHE A 229 25.95 -3.95 11.18
CA PHE A 229 25.17 -3.37 10.08
C PHE A 229 25.47 -3.94 8.69
N VAL A 230 26.49 -4.79 8.57
CA VAL A 230 26.79 -5.57 7.35
C VAL A 230 26.50 -7.06 7.52
N SER A 231 26.08 -7.48 8.71
CA SER A 231 25.74 -8.88 8.99
C SER A 231 24.47 -9.31 8.26
N PHE A 232 24.35 -10.61 8.00
CA PHE A 232 23.23 -11.18 7.25
C PHE A 232 21.88 -10.99 7.96
N PHE A 233 21.86 -11.07 9.29
CA PHE A 233 20.63 -10.94 10.10
C PHE A 233 20.53 -9.61 10.86
N GLY A 234 21.53 -8.76 10.80
CA GLY A 234 21.56 -7.48 11.51
C GLY A 234 21.76 -7.63 13.04
N PRO A 235 21.76 -6.49 13.75
CA PRO A 235 21.94 -6.48 15.20
C PRO A 235 20.72 -6.97 15.98
N ASP A 236 19.50 -6.95 15.40
CA ASP A 236 18.25 -7.30 16.07
C ASP A 236 17.31 -8.06 15.12
N LEU A 237 17.52 -9.38 15.03
CA LEU A 237 16.74 -10.25 14.15
C LEU A 237 15.24 -10.28 14.52
N PHE A 238 14.89 -10.23 15.81
CA PHE A 238 13.50 -10.39 16.23
C PHE A 238 12.65 -9.20 15.74
N ASN A 239 13.11 -7.97 15.95
CA ASN A 239 12.41 -6.80 15.48
C ASN A 239 12.45 -6.67 13.95
N LEU A 240 13.53 -7.10 13.29
CA LEU A 240 13.60 -7.18 11.83
C LEU A 240 12.55 -8.14 11.26
N LEU A 241 12.34 -9.32 11.88
CA LEU A 241 11.28 -10.25 11.48
C LEU A 241 9.88 -9.62 11.64
N GLY A 242 9.65 -8.83 12.69
CA GLY A 242 8.42 -8.05 12.84
C GLY A 242 8.18 -7.10 11.67
N VAL A 243 9.22 -6.43 11.18
CA VAL A 243 9.14 -5.58 9.98
C VAL A 243 8.80 -6.40 8.74
N VAL A 244 9.50 -7.52 8.53
CA VAL A 244 9.25 -8.42 7.38
C VAL A 244 7.81 -8.91 7.39
N VAL A 245 7.29 -9.37 8.53
CA VAL A 245 5.91 -9.86 8.67
C VAL A 245 4.91 -8.75 8.39
N LEU A 246 5.04 -7.59 9.05
CA LEU A 246 4.13 -6.46 8.87
C LEU A 246 4.05 -6.04 7.41
N THR A 247 5.20 -5.83 6.77
CA THR A 247 5.25 -5.27 5.42
C THR A 247 4.88 -6.29 4.34
N SER A 248 5.13 -7.58 4.56
CA SER A 248 4.84 -8.62 3.58
C SER A 248 3.42 -9.16 3.69
N LEU A 249 2.97 -9.56 4.89
CA LEU A 249 1.60 -10.05 5.09
C LEU A 249 0.56 -8.92 5.07
N GLY A 250 0.95 -7.69 5.39
CA GLY A 250 0.05 -6.54 5.33
C GLY A 250 -0.65 -6.41 3.99
N THR A 251 0.06 -6.63 2.88
CA THR A 251 -0.50 -6.53 1.52
C THR A 251 -1.67 -7.49 1.27
N TRP A 252 -1.76 -8.61 1.99
CA TRP A 252 -2.83 -9.60 1.84
C TRP A 252 -4.16 -9.18 2.49
N GLY A 253 -4.09 -8.32 3.51
CA GLY A 253 -5.27 -7.83 4.24
C GLY A 253 -5.65 -6.38 3.95
N LEU A 254 -4.82 -5.66 3.18
CA LEU A 254 -5.10 -4.26 2.86
C LEU A 254 -6.12 -4.14 1.71
N PRO A 255 -7.24 -3.43 1.92
CA PRO A 255 -8.33 -3.37 0.96
C PRO A 255 -7.92 -2.81 -0.41
N GLN A 256 -7.10 -1.77 -0.45
CA GLN A 256 -6.61 -1.17 -1.70
C GLN A 256 -5.67 -2.10 -2.49
N MET A 257 -4.97 -3.01 -1.82
CA MET A 257 -4.12 -4.02 -2.47
C MET A 257 -4.95 -5.13 -3.08
N VAL A 258 -5.85 -5.68 -2.28
CA VAL A 258 -6.75 -6.78 -2.68
C VAL A 258 -7.70 -6.34 -3.81
N GLN A 259 -8.14 -5.09 -3.82
CA GLN A 259 -8.99 -4.52 -4.87
C GLN A 259 -8.36 -4.61 -6.27
N LYS A 260 -7.03 -4.65 -6.37
CA LYS A 260 -6.35 -4.80 -7.67
C LYS A 260 -6.70 -6.13 -8.34
N PHE A 261 -6.90 -7.20 -7.57
CA PHE A 261 -7.31 -8.51 -8.10
C PHE A 261 -8.76 -8.52 -8.60
N TYR A 262 -9.64 -7.64 -8.07
CA TYR A 262 -11.04 -7.52 -8.54
C TYR A 262 -11.12 -6.98 -9.97
N ALA A 263 -10.16 -6.15 -10.37
CA ALA A 263 -10.14 -5.42 -11.64
C ALA A 263 -9.45 -6.18 -12.79
N ILE A 264 -8.79 -7.31 -12.51
CA ILE A 264 -8.01 -8.06 -13.53
C ILE A 264 -8.95 -8.72 -14.54
N LYS A 265 -8.64 -8.53 -15.82
CA LYS A 265 -9.44 -9.00 -16.94
C LYS A 265 -9.54 -10.54 -17.00
N THR A 266 -8.42 -11.25 -16.97
CA THR A 266 -8.36 -12.70 -17.23
C THR A 266 -7.48 -13.44 -16.23
N GLY A 267 -7.65 -14.78 -16.13
CA GLY A 267 -6.81 -15.65 -15.31
C GLY A 267 -5.33 -15.68 -15.73
N PRO A 268 -5.00 -15.84 -17.03
CA PRO A 268 -3.62 -15.75 -17.51
C PRO A 268 -2.93 -14.42 -17.16
N ALA A 269 -3.67 -13.31 -17.10
CA ALA A 269 -3.15 -12.02 -16.67
C ALA A 269 -2.64 -12.04 -15.22
N ILE A 270 -3.18 -12.90 -14.36
CA ILE A 270 -2.72 -13.06 -12.98
C ILE A 270 -1.31 -13.67 -12.95
N LYS A 271 -1.06 -14.72 -13.75
CA LYS A 271 0.26 -15.38 -13.82
C LYS A 271 1.34 -14.42 -14.32
N GLN A 272 1.05 -13.66 -15.38
CA GLN A 272 1.96 -12.63 -15.89
C GLN A 272 2.16 -11.50 -14.89
N GLY A 273 1.07 -11.03 -14.27
CA GLY A 273 1.09 -9.98 -13.25
C GLY A 273 1.92 -10.37 -12.03
N ALA A 274 1.87 -11.63 -11.61
CA ALA A 274 2.69 -12.15 -10.50
C ALA A 274 4.19 -11.95 -10.76
N ILE A 275 4.66 -12.33 -11.94
CA ILE A 275 6.09 -12.21 -12.31
C ILE A 275 6.51 -10.74 -12.35
N ILE A 276 5.74 -9.92 -13.08
CA ILE A 276 6.05 -8.49 -13.26
C ILE A 276 6.06 -7.76 -11.92
N SER A 277 5.02 -7.97 -11.09
CA SER A 277 4.89 -7.34 -9.78
C SER A 277 5.99 -7.79 -8.81
N THR A 278 6.43 -9.05 -8.88
CA THR A 278 7.51 -9.58 -8.03
C THR A 278 8.85 -8.95 -8.39
N ILE A 279 9.18 -8.84 -9.69
CA ILE A 279 10.40 -8.17 -10.14
C ILE A 279 10.35 -6.69 -9.71
N PHE A 280 9.22 -6.03 -9.91
CA PHE A 280 9.02 -4.65 -9.46
C PHE A 280 9.28 -4.50 -7.96
N ALA A 281 8.65 -5.34 -7.13
CA ALA A 281 8.80 -5.29 -5.68
C ALA A 281 10.24 -5.58 -5.24
N PHE A 282 10.91 -6.53 -5.89
CA PHE A 282 12.32 -6.84 -5.59
C PHE A 282 13.24 -5.65 -5.86
N VAL A 283 13.08 -5.00 -7.02
CA VAL A 283 13.93 -3.85 -7.40
C VAL A 283 13.58 -2.62 -6.58
N VAL A 284 12.30 -2.27 -6.47
CA VAL A 284 11.89 -0.99 -5.87
C VAL A 284 11.90 -1.09 -4.35
N ALA A 285 11.22 -2.08 -3.76
CA ALA A 285 11.20 -2.23 -2.31
C ALA A 285 12.55 -2.76 -1.79
N GLY A 286 13.08 -3.82 -2.38
CA GLY A 286 14.40 -4.36 -2.04
C GLY A 286 15.49 -3.31 -2.14
N GLY A 287 15.52 -2.58 -3.25
CA GLY A 287 16.45 -1.49 -3.47
C GLY A 287 16.32 -0.35 -2.46
N SER A 288 15.11 0.00 -2.04
CA SER A 288 14.90 1.07 -1.06
C SER A 288 15.43 0.69 0.33
N TYR A 289 15.11 -0.51 0.81
CA TYR A 289 15.66 -0.99 2.09
C TYR A 289 17.18 -1.17 2.04
N PHE A 290 17.71 -1.65 0.90
CA PHE A 290 19.15 -1.75 0.68
C PHE A 290 19.82 -0.37 0.73
N LEU A 291 19.25 0.63 0.04
CA LEU A 291 19.72 2.02 0.09
C LEU A 291 19.72 2.55 1.53
N GLY A 292 18.61 2.34 2.25
CA GLY A 292 18.48 2.75 3.65
C GLY A 292 19.54 2.12 4.57
N GLY A 293 20.04 0.92 4.24
CA GLY A 293 21.09 0.23 4.97
C GLY A 293 22.40 1.03 5.10
N PHE A 294 22.66 1.98 4.20
CA PHE A 294 23.79 2.90 4.27
C PHE A 294 23.50 4.15 5.14
N GLY A 295 22.32 4.27 5.72
CA GLY A 295 21.91 5.44 6.51
C GLY A 295 22.84 5.76 7.69
N ARG A 296 23.46 4.73 8.30
CA ARG A 296 24.44 4.90 9.38
C ARG A 296 25.69 5.69 8.98
N LEU A 297 26.07 5.69 7.70
CA LEU A 297 27.19 6.47 7.21
C LEU A 297 26.95 7.98 7.30
N TYR A 298 25.71 8.40 7.51
CA TYR A 298 25.31 9.80 7.61
C TYR A 298 24.88 10.20 9.03
N GLU A 299 25.16 9.37 10.05
CA GLU A 299 24.71 9.56 11.44
C GLU A 299 25.06 10.94 12.03
N GLY A 300 26.25 11.47 11.70
CA GLY A 300 26.67 12.82 12.14
C GLY A 300 25.96 13.99 11.45
N GLN A 301 25.08 13.75 10.48
CA GLN A 301 24.41 14.77 9.66
C GLN A 301 22.89 14.74 9.80
N ILE A 302 22.32 13.69 10.43
CA ILE A 302 20.87 13.54 10.61
C ILE A 302 20.35 14.44 11.73
N GLU A 303 19.04 14.68 11.71
CA GLU A 303 18.37 15.46 12.78
C GLU A 303 18.11 14.58 14.01
N TYR A 304 18.25 15.19 15.20
CA TYR A 304 17.94 14.58 16.49
C TYR A 304 16.84 15.36 17.20
N ALA A 305 15.94 14.64 17.87
CA ALA A 305 14.95 15.23 18.75
C ALA A 305 15.61 15.76 20.05
N ALA A 306 14.91 16.60 20.79
CA ALA A 306 15.43 17.21 22.01
C ALA A 306 15.85 16.18 23.11
N ASN A 307 15.31 14.97 23.04
CA ASN A 307 15.66 13.83 23.91
C ASN A 307 16.83 12.97 23.40
N GLY A 308 17.52 13.40 22.33
CA GLY A 308 18.63 12.67 21.73
C GLY A 308 18.23 11.51 20.80
N THR A 309 16.95 11.28 20.57
CA THR A 309 16.49 10.22 19.65
C THR A 309 16.64 10.67 18.19
N PRO A 310 17.20 9.83 17.29
CA PRO A 310 17.28 10.17 15.87
C PRO A 310 15.89 10.40 15.26
N ILE A 311 15.76 11.48 14.47
CA ILE A 311 14.56 11.70 13.66
C ILE A 311 14.69 10.86 12.39
N TYR A 312 14.21 9.62 12.44
CA TYR A 312 14.38 8.63 11.37
C TYR A 312 13.91 9.10 10.00
N ASP A 313 12.88 9.95 9.95
CA ASP A 313 12.32 10.49 8.72
C ASP A 313 13.25 11.54 8.05
N SER A 314 14.33 11.98 8.72
CA SER A 314 15.37 12.86 8.16
C SER A 314 16.49 12.10 7.44
N ILE A 315 16.64 10.79 7.69
CA ILE A 315 17.80 10.00 7.24
C ILE A 315 17.90 9.98 5.72
N ILE A 316 16.85 9.54 5.03
CA ILE A 316 16.86 9.48 3.56
C ILE A 316 17.01 10.88 2.93
N PRO A 317 16.24 11.91 3.35
CA PRO A 317 16.50 13.28 2.88
C PRO A 317 17.96 13.72 3.05
N THR A 318 18.59 13.44 4.21
CA THR A 318 19.99 13.78 4.46
C THR A 318 20.92 13.05 3.50
N MET A 319 20.77 11.74 3.31
CA MET A 319 21.57 10.96 2.36
C MET A 319 21.47 11.53 0.94
N LEU A 320 20.27 11.96 0.55
CA LEU A 320 20.00 12.46 -0.81
C LEU A 320 20.42 13.91 -1.02
N SER A 321 20.50 14.71 0.05
CA SER A 321 20.91 16.12 -0.03
C SER A 321 22.35 16.30 -0.52
N THR A 322 23.17 15.25 -0.38
CA THR A 322 24.57 15.23 -0.84
C THR A 322 24.71 14.97 -2.35
N LEU A 323 23.62 14.64 -3.05
CA LEU A 323 23.62 14.31 -4.47
C LEU A 323 23.58 15.56 -5.36
N PRO A 324 24.04 15.47 -6.62
CA PRO A 324 23.89 16.54 -7.60
C PRO A 324 22.41 16.90 -7.86
N ASP A 325 22.15 18.17 -8.18
CA ASP A 325 20.80 18.73 -8.42
C ASP A 325 19.92 17.94 -9.39
N VAL A 326 20.51 17.36 -10.45
CA VAL A 326 19.77 16.55 -11.43
C VAL A 326 19.27 15.25 -10.79
N LEU A 327 20.08 14.60 -9.96
CA LEU A 327 19.72 13.38 -9.25
C LEU A 327 18.68 13.66 -8.15
N ILE A 328 18.80 14.78 -7.44
CA ILE A 328 17.76 15.22 -6.50
C ILE A 328 16.43 15.42 -7.24
N GLY A 329 16.45 16.01 -8.44
CA GLY A 329 15.26 16.13 -9.29
C GLY A 329 14.64 14.78 -9.65
N LEU A 330 15.45 13.79 -10.01
CA LEU A 330 15.00 12.43 -10.29
C LEU A 330 14.38 11.76 -9.03
N VAL A 331 15.02 11.93 -7.87
CA VAL A 331 14.49 11.44 -6.58
C VAL A 331 13.12 12.04 -6.28
N ILE A 332 12.95 13.33 -6.49
CA ILE A 332 11.66 13.99 -6.25
C ILE A 332 10.57 13.38 -7.13
N VAL A 333 10.85 13.19 -8.42
CA VAL A 333 9.88 12.57 -9.35
C VAL A 333 9.62 11.11 -8.97
N LEU A 334 10.64 10.35 -8.52
CA LEU A 334 10.46 8.99 -7.98
C LEU A 334 9.51 8.98 -6.78
N VAL A 335 9.74 9.82 -5.78
CA VAL A 335 8.93 9.83 -4.56
C VAL A 335 7.54 10.43 -4.78
N LEU A 336 7.42 11.40 -5.69
CA LEU A 336 6.13 11.86 -6.18
C LEU A 336 5.33 10.72 -6.83
N SER A 337 5.97 9.99 -7.74
CA SER A 337 5.37 8.82 -8.40
C SER A 337 4.85 7.82 -7.37
N ALA A 338 5.71 7.43 -6.46
CA ALA A 338 5.40 6.49 -5.39
C ALA A 338 4.22 6.96 -4.51
N SER A 339 4.26 8.22 -4.11
CA SER A 339 3.26 8.77 -3.19
C SER A 339 1.91 9.01 -3.86
N MET A 340 1.90 9.55 -5.09
CA MET A 340 0.66 9.80 -5.83
C MET A 340 -0.08 8.50 -6.16
N SER A 341 0.64 7.45 -6.54
CA SER A 341 0.07 6.11 -6.77
C SER A 341 -0.61 5.56 -5.52
N THR A 342 0.10 5.59 -4.39
CA THR A 342 -0.47 5.14 -3.11
C THR A 342 -1.66 6.00 -2.68
N LEU A 343 -1.52 7.34 -2.69
CA LEU A 343 -2.58 8.27 -2.29
C LEU A 343 -3.86 8.05 -3.10
N SER A 344 -3.76 7.91 -4.43
CA SER A 344 -4.94 7.67 -5.28
C SER A 344 -5.66 6.38 -4.93
N SER A 345 -4.92 5.31 -4.66
CA SER A 345 -5.49 4.02 -4.26
C SER A 345 -6.17 4.09 -2.88
N LEU A 346 -5.56 4.77 -1.89
CA LEU A 346 -6.12 4.93 -0.55
C LEU A 346 -7.41 5.75 -0.56
N VAL A 347 -7.40 6.90 -1.22
CA VAL A 347 -8.54 7.81 -1.22
C VAL A 347 -9.72 7.25 -2.03
N LEU A 348 -9.43 6.56 -3.15
CA LEU A 348 -10.46 5.90 -3.94
C LEU A 348 -11.11 4.75 -3.17
N THR A 349 -10.32 3.88 -2.53
CA THR A 349 -10.82 2.77 -1.72
C THR A 349 -11.64 3.27 -0.53
N SER A 350 -11.15 4.27 0.20
CA SER A 350 -11.84 4.83 1.37
C SER A 350 -13.19 5.46 0.99
N SER A 351 -13.21 6.32 -0.04
CA SER A 351 -14.42 7.00 -0.47
C SER A 351 -15.48 6.06 -1.08
N SER A 352 -15.03 5.07 -1.85
CA SER A 352 -15.93 4.09 -2.46
C SER A 352 -16.54 3.16 -1.42
N THR A 353 -15.76 2.62 -0.49
CA THR A 353 -16.28 1.75 0.57
C THR A 353 -17.27 2.49 1.48
N LEU A 354 -16.96 3.72 1.89
CA LEU A 354 -17.89 4.50 2.70
C LEU A 354 -19.19 4.79 1.96
N THR A 355 -19.13 5.12 0.67
CA THR A 355 -20.33 5.39 -0.13
C THR A 355 -21.17 4.15 -0.35
N ILE A 356 -20.55 3.04 -0.82
CA ILE A 356 -21.27 1.83 -1.25
C ILE A 356 -21.72 1.00 -0.04
N ASP A 357 -20.83 0.85 0.95
CA ASP A 357 -21.01 -0.14 2.00
C ASP A 357 -21.61 0.43 3.29
N PHE A 358 -21.42 1.74 3.52
CA PHE A 358 -21.94 2.40 4.71
C PHE A 358 -23.15 3.30 4.40
N ILE A 359 -23.04 4.23 3.44
CA ILE A 359 -24.09 5.23 3.18
C ILE A 359 -25.23 4.62 2.36
N ASN A 360 -24.91 3.95 1.23
CA ASN A 360 -25.93 3.36 0.37
C ASN A 360 -26.65 2.19 1.08
N GLY A 361 -27.94 2.27 1.17
CA GLY A 361 -28.78 1.27 1.81
C GLY A 361 -28.85 1.34 3.35
N ASN A 362 -27.97 2.10 4.04
CA ASN A 362 -28.04 2.29 5.50
C ASN A 362 -28.56 3.69 5.88
N ILE A 363 -28.00 4.73 5.26
CA ILE A 363 -28.39 6.13 5.49
C ILE A 363 -29.37 6.59 4.41
N ILE A 364 -29.01 6.33 3.14
CA ILE A 364 -29.83 6.68 1.98
C ILE A 364 -30.22 5.39 1.27
N LYS A 365 -31.54 5.09 1.27
CA LYS A 365 -32.07 3.91 0.58
C LYS A 365 -32.13 4.13 -0.93
N ASN A 366 -31.76 3.11 -1.71
CA ASN A 366 -31.87 3.10 -3.18
C ASN A 366 -31.20 4.30 -3.86
N MET A 367 -29.92 4.55 -3.52
CA MET A 367 -29.15 5.63 -4.12
C MET A 367 -28.87 5.31 -5.60
N SER A 368 -29.26 6.20 -6.52
CA SER A 368 -28.93 6.05 -7.94
C SER A 368 -27.42 6.10 -8.19
N GLU A 369 -26.92 5.46 -9.25
CA GLU A 369 -25.49 5.48 -9.60
C GLU A 369 -24.90 6.90 -9.67
N LYS A 370 -25.63 7.83 -10.28
CA LYS A 370 -25.21 9.25 -10.34
C LYS A 370 -25.01 9.86 -8.95
N LYS A 371 -25.92 9.58 -8.01
CA LYS A 371 -25.78 10.04 -6.62
C LYS A 371 -24.61 9.38 -5.92
N GLN A 372 -24.40 8.07 -6.14
CA GLN A 372 -23.25 7.37 -5.58
C GLN A 372 -21.92 7.99 -6.05
N LEU A 373 -21.79 8.28 -7.35
CA LEU A 373 -20.59 8.94 -7.90
C LEU A 373 -20.36 10.34 -7.31
N VAL A 374 -21.42 11.12 -7.09
CA VAL A 374 -21.31 12.45 -6.44
C VAL A 374 -20.84 12.29 -4.99
N TRP A 375 -21.42 11.35 -4.23
CA TRP A 375 -21.02 11.08 -2.85
C TRP A 375 -19.57 10.58 -2.77
N MET A 376 -19.16 9.65 -3.66
CA MET A 376 -17.77 9.17 -3.71
C MET A 376 -16.79 10.32 -3.92
N ARG A 377 -17.05 11.19 -4.90
CA ARG A 377 -16.19 12.34 -5.18
C ARG A 377 -16.15 13.33 -4.01
N GLY A 378 -17.30 13.61 -3.37
CA GLY A 378 -17.36 14.46 -2.19
C GLY A 378 -16.60 13.88 -0.99
N LEU A 379 -16.80 12.60 -0.68
CA LEU A 379 -16.10 11.91 0.41
C LEU A 379 -14.60 11.76 0.15
N LEU A 380 -14.20 11.63 -1.11
CA LEU A 380 -12.80 11.64 -1.51
C LEU A 380 -12.12 12.96 -1.10
N VAL A 381 -12.77 14.10 -1.38
CA VAL A 381 -12.27 15.41 -0.97
C VAL A 381 -12.20 15.53 0.55
N VAL A 382 -13.25 15.10 1.25
CA VAL A 382 -13.30 15.10 2.72
C VAL A 382 -12.19 14.24 3.32
N PHE A 383 -11.99 13.04 2.80
CA PHE A 383 -10.94 12.12 3.26
C PHE A 383 -9.53 12.71 3.07
N ILE A 384 -9.27 13.31 1.91
CA ILE A 384 -8.00 14.01 1.64
C ILE A 384 -7.79 15.16 2.64
N ALA A 385 -8.82 15.98 2.85
CA ALA A 385 -8.73 17.12 3.76
C ALA A 385 -8.42 16.67 5.20
N ILE A 386 -9.11 15.65 5.72
CA ILE A 386 -8.86 15.11 7.05
C ILE A 386 -7.43 14.55 7.16
N SER A 387 -6.98 13.79 6.16
CA SER A 387 -5.64 13.21 6.15
C SER A 387 -4.54 14.26 6.10
N ALA A 388 -4.74 15.32 5.31
CA ALA A 388 -3.82 16.45 5.25
C ALA A 388 -3.76 17.24 6.57
N LEU A 389 -4.92 17.48 7.20
CA LEU A 389 -4.99 18.13 8.51
C LEU A 389 -4.25 17.33 9.60
N ILE A 390 -4.40 15.99 9.59
CA ILE A 390 -3.67 15.11 10.52
C ILE A 390 -2.16 15.16 10.25
N ALA A 391 -1.73 15.17 9.00
CA ALA A 391 -0.32 15.31 8.65
C ALA A 391 0.27 16.63 9.14
N LEU A 392 -0.45 17.75 8.98
CA LEU A 392 -0.06 19.07 9.49
C LEU A 392 0.02 19.08 11.02
N PHE A 393 -1.02 18.57 11.69
CA PHE A 393 -1.04 18.50 13.16
C PHE A 393 0.12 17.66 13.70
N GLN A 394 0.38 16.52 13.09
CA GLN A 394 1.46 15.61 13.48
C GLN A 394 2.84 16.26 13.35
N TYR A 395 3.09 16.97 12.26
CA TYR A 395 4.35 17.66 12.04
C TYR A 395 4.64 18.71 13.11
N HIS A 396 3.63 19.51 13.49
CA HIS A 396 3.77 20.56 14.51
C HIS A 396 3.81 20.02 15.95
N SER A 397 3.28 18.82 16.20
CA SER A 397 3.27 18.22 17.55
C SER A 397 4.44 17.28 17.84
N SER A 398 5.24 16.91 16.85
CA SER A 398 6.42 16.03 16.95
C SER A 398 6.16 14.67 17.63
N VAL A 399 4.89 14.18 17.64
CA VAL A 399 4.46 13.11 18.53
C VAL A 399 4.71 11.70 17.95
N VAL A 400 4.70 11.50 16.61
CA VAL A 400 4.78 10.15 16.02
C VAL A 400 5.55 10.14 14.70
N PHE A 401 6.47 9.18 14.54
CA PHE A 401 7.18 8.94 13.28
C PHE A 401 6.30 8.27 12.22
N ILE A 402 6.62 8.46 10.94
CA ILE A 402 5.89 7.89 9.78
C ILE A 402 5.67 6.38 9.94
N ALA A 403 6.73 5.63 10.27
CA ALA A 403 6.67 4.18 10.41
C ALA A 403 5.72 3.71 11.54
N GLN A 404 5.56 4.48 12.61
CA GLN A 404 4.66 4.13 13.71
C GLN A 404 3.19 4.28 13.30
N LEU A 405 2.83 5.36 12.62
CA LEU A 405 1.47 5.55 12.09
C LEU A 405 1.07 4.41 11.14
N MET A 406 2.01 4.00 10.30
CA MET A 406 1.79 2.89 9.39
C MET A 406 1.61 1.57 10.14
N GLY A 407 2.39 1.32 11.19
CA GLY A 407 2.26 0.14 12.05
C GLY A 407 0.86 0.03 12.67
N TYR A 408 0.32 1.13 13.19
CA TYR A 408 -1.05 1.19 13.72
C TYR A 408 -2.11 1.01 12.63
N SER A 409 -1.96 1.71 11.50
CA SER A 409 -2.92 1.58 10.39
C SER A 409 -2.98 0.17 9.82
N TRP A 410 -1.83 -0.41 9.48
CA TRP A 410 -1.75 -1.75 8.91
C TRP A 410 -2.09 -2.83 9.93
N GLY A 411 -1.74 -2.65 11.20
CA GLY A 411 -2.13 -3.53 12.29
C GLY A 411 -3.65 -3.63 12.43
N ALA A 412 -4.34 -2.50 12.40
CA ALA A 412 -5.80 -2.47 12.47
C ALA A 412 -6.46 -3.05 11.20
N LEU A 413 -6.00 -2.64 10.01
CA LEU A 413 -6.60 -3.07 8.74
C LEU A 413 -6.30 -4.54 8.42
N ALA A 414 -5.02 -4.88 8.23
CA ALA A 414 -4.63 -6.23 7.86
C ALA A 414 -4.79 -7.20 9.03
N GLY A 415 -4.59 -6.76 10.28
CA GLY A 415 -4.91 -7.55 11.45
C GLY A 415 -6.40 -7.90 11.58
N SER A 416 -7.29 -7.04 11.09
CA SER A 416 -8.72 -7.36 11.03
C SER A 416 -9.09 -8.26 9.85
N PHE A 417 -8.53 -7.99 8.66
CA PHE A 417 -9.07 -8.52 7.41
C PHE A 417 -8.33 -9.71 6.84
N LEU A 418 -7.04 -9.89 7.15
CA LEU A 418 -6.18 -10.92 6.55
C LEU A 418 -6.76 -12.33 6.74
N GLY A 419 -7.03 -12.73 7.98
CA GLY A 419 -7.60 -14.05 8.30
C GLY A 419 -8.97 -14.25 7.68
N PRO A 420 -9.97 -13.35 7.94
CA PRO A 420 -11.29 -13.46 7.35
C PRO A 420 -11.30 -13.49 5.82
N PHE A 421 -10.43 -12.70 5.18
CA PHE A 421 -10.36 -12.65 3.73
C PHE A 421 -9.76 -13.95 3.17
N LEU A 422 -8.56 -14.32 3.62
CA LEU A 422 -7.87 -15.52 3.15
C LEU A 422 -8.72 -16.78 3.37
N TRP A 423 -9.13 -17.04 4.60
CA TRP A 423 -9.92 -18.23 4.91
C TRP A 423 -11.31 -18.18 4.28
N GLY A 424 -11.89 -16.98 4.12
CA GLY A 424 -13.14 -16.78 3.40
C GLY A 424 -13.11 -17.18 1.94
N LEU A 425 -11.93 -17.06 1.28
CA LEU A 425 -11.72 -17.51 -0.10
C LEU A 425 -11.58 -19.04 -0.21
N TYR A 426 -11.02 -19.69 0.82
CA TYR A 426 -10.60 -21.09 0.72
C TYR A 426 -11.48 -22.07 1.49
N SER A 427 -12.19 -21.66 2.53
CA SER A 427 -12.94 -22.54 3.40
C SER A 427 -14.41 -22.16 3.53
N GLY A 428 -15.31 -23.12 3.26
CA GLY A 428 -16.74 -23.00 3.53
C GLY A 428 -17.12 -23.16 5.02
N ARG A 429 -16.14 -23.36 5.91
CA ARG A 429 -16.37 -23.62 7.34
C ARG A 429 -16.17 -22.39 8.23
N ILE A 430 -15.90 -21.22 7.65
CA ILE A 430 -15.67 -20.00 8.42
C ILE A 430 -16.96 -19.43 8.96
N SER A 431 -16.96 -19.03 10.24
CA SER A 431 -18.12 -18.50 10.95
C SER A 431 -18.16 -16.97 10.98
N LYS A 432 -19.35 -16.39 11.18
CA LYS A 432 -19.50 -14.93 11.44
C LYS A 432 -18.77 -14.50 12.71
N ALA A 433 -18.81 -15.34 13.75
CA ALA A 433 -18.17 -15.06 15.03
C ALA A 433 -16.65 -14.94 14.90
N SER A 434 -16.02 -15.82 14.13
CA SER A 434 -14.57 -15.77 13.92
C SER A 434 -14.12 -14.49 13.21
N VAL A 435 -14.93 -13.99 12.28
CA VAL A 435 -14.67 -12.71 11.60
C VAL A 435 -14.76 -11.55 12.58
N TRP A 436 -15.77 -11.52 13.46
CA TRP A 436 -15.87 -10.52 14.52
C TRP A 436 -14.70 -10.57 15.51
N CYS A 437 -14.25 -11.77 15.89
CA CYS A 437 -13.06 -11.92 16.73
C CYS A 437 -11.81 -11.34 16.06
N SER A 438 -11.63 -11.57 14.75
CA SER A 438 -10.53 -10.98 14.01
C SER A 438 -10.60 -9.45 13.96
N PHE A 439 -11.78 -8.88 13.70
CA PHE A 439 -11.99 -7.43 13.72
C PHE A 439 -11.70 -6.84 15.11
N ALA A 440 -12.18 -7.51 16.16
CA ALA A 440 -11.95 -7.08 17.53
C ALA A 440 -10.47 -7.11 17.93
N VAL A 441 -9.71 -8.12 17.49
CA VAL A 441 -8.27 -8.21 17.74
C VAL A 441 -7.51 -7.13 16.96
N GLY A 442 -7.74 -7.03 15.65
CA GLY A 442 -7.03 -6.06 14.82
C GLY A 442 -7.25 -4.62 15.26
N VAL A 443 -8.51 -4.23 15.43
CA VAL A 443 -8.86 -2.87 15.89
C VAL A 443 -8.54 -2.68 17.36
N GLY A 444 -8.96 -3.62 18.22
CA GLY A 444 -8.89 -3.49 19.68
C GLY A 444 -7.45 -3.42 20.18
N LEU A 445 -6.60 -4.38 19.81
CA LEU A 445 -5.21 -4.40 20.25
C LEU A 445 -4.43 -3.19 19.72
N THR A 446 -4.67 -2.82 18.46
CA THR A 446 -4.02 -1.64 17.86
C THR A 446 -4.48 -0.33 18.52
N ALA A 447 -5.79 -0.16 18.76
CA ALA A 447 -6.35 1.04 19.38
C ALA A 447 -5.90 1.18 20.83
N VAL A 448 -5.89 0.09 21.61
CA VAL A 448 -5.40 0.08 22.99
C VAL A 448 -3.92 0.44 23.03
N ASN A 449 -3.11 -0.20 22.18
CA ASN A 449 -1.66 0.05 22.15
C ASN A 449 -1.35 1.51 21.77
N MET A 450 -2.06 2.06 20.78
CA MET A 450 -1.94 3.46 20.36
C MET A 450 -2.43 4.41 21.46
N GLY A 451 -3.56 4.12 22.10
CA GLY A 451 -4.13 4.92 23.17
C GLY A 451 -3.19 5.03 24.37
N LEU A 452 -2.57 3.91 24.80
CA LEU A 452 -1.56 3.90 25.85
C LEU A 452 -0.32 4.73 25.47
N ALA A 453 0.17 4.58 24.23
CA ALA A 453 1.29 5.38 23.75
C ALA A 453 1.00 6.89 23.75
N LEU A 454 -0.17 7.30 23.29
CA LEU A 454 -0.59 8.71 23.22
C LEU A 454 -0.87 9.32 24.60
N SER A 455 -1.31 8.52 25.58
CA SER A 455 -1.53 8.98 26.97
C SER A 455 -0.26 9.06 27.81
N GLY A 456 0.92 8.75 27.24
CA GLY A 456 2.19 8.70 27.97
C GLY A 456 2.35 7.45 28.85
N GLY A 457 1.46 6.47 28.72
CA GLY A 457 1.57 5.16 29.37
C GLY A 457 2.51 4.20 28.63
N THR A 458 2.79 3.06 29.24
CA THR A 458 3.57 2.00 28.59
C THR A 458 2.67 1.19 27.65
N PRO A 459 2.95 1.16 26.33
CA PRO A 459 2.21 0.32 25.39
C PRO A 459 2.34 -1.18 25.77
N LEU A 460 1.30 -1.97 25.51
CA LEU A 460 1.34 -3.44 25.71
C LEU A 460 2.45 -4.08 24.89
N ILE A 461 2.67 -3.58 23.67
CA ILE A 461 3.74 -3.97 22.78
C ILE A 461 4.51 -2.71 22.41
N ALA A 462 5.76 -2.63 22.83
CA ALA A 462 6.59 -1.42 22.71
C ALA A 462 6.72 -0.93 21.26
N SER A 463 6.84 -1.87 20.30
CA SER A 463 6.91 -1.54 18.86
C SER A 463 5.53 -1.60 18.22
N PRO A 464 5.00 -0.50 17.66
CA PRO A 464 3.76 -0.49 16.86
C PRO A 464 3.82 -1.44 15.66
N ILE A 465 5.01 -1.65 15.12
CA ILE A 465 5.27 -2.56 14.00
C ILE A 465 5.07 -4.00 14.43
N ASN A 466 5.65 -4.39 15.57
CA ASN A 466 5.46 -5.75 16.12
C ASN A 466 4.02 -5.97 16.58
N CYS A 467 3.35 -4.92 17.09
CA CYS A 467 1.92 -4.96 17.40
C CYS A 467 1.09 -5.28 16.14
N GLY A 468 1.34 -4.57 15.05
CA GLY A 468 0.67 -4.81 13.78
C GLY A 468 0.97 -6.21 13.21
N ALA A 469 2.22 -6.64 13.23
CA ALA A 469 2.61 -7.99 12.79
C ALA A 469 1.92 -9.08 13.63
N LEU A 470 1.85 -8.91 14.94
CA LEU A 470 1.16 -9.83 15.84
C LEU A 470 -0.34 -9.89 15.56
N CYS A 471 -1.00 -8.74 15.33
CA CYS A 471 -2.42 -8.70 14.93
C CYS A 471 -2.67 -9.54 13.67
N MET A 472 -1.81 -9.47 12.67
CA MET A 472 -1.92 -10.24 11.43
C MET A 472 -1.77 -11.74 11.67
N ILE A 473 -0.79 -12.15 12.47
CA ILE A 473 -0.57 -13.56 12.83
C ILE A 473 -1.76 -14.10 13.63
N ILE A 474 -2.23 -13.34 14.63
CA ILE A 474 -3.41 -13.72 15.42
C ILE A 474 -4.63 -13.87 14.52
N SER A 475 -4.85 -12.94 13.56
CA SER A 475 -5.95 -13.00 12.60
C SER A 475 -5.97 -14.31 11.81
N LEU A 476 -4.79 -14.75 11.32
CA LEU A 476 -4.65 -16.01 10.58
C LEU A 476 -5.00 -17.24 11.43
N VAL A 477 -4.71 -17.21 12.71
CA VAL A 477 -4.94 -18.34 13.64
C VAL A 477 -6.33 -18.30 14.25
N ILE A 478 -6.80 -17.15 14.72
CA ILE A 478 -8.07 -17.03 15.45
C ILE A 478 -9.29 -17.37 14.58
N VAL A 479 -9.22 -17.02 13.28
CA VAL A 479 -10.35 -17.26 12.36
C VAL A 479 -10.65 -18.75 12.21
N PRO A 480 -9.72 -19.64 11.83
CA PRO A 480 -10.00 -21.06 11.77
C PRO A 480 -10.30 -21.65 13.15
N VAL A 481 -9.60 -21.27 14.21
CA VAL A 481 -9.79 -21.81 15.57
C VAL A 481 -11.19 -21.53 16.07
N VAL A 482 -11.66 -20.28 16.05
CA VAL A 482 -13.01 -19.91 16.50
C VAL A 482 -14.08 -20.57 15.62
N SER A 483 -13.80 -20.74 14.32
CA SER A 483 -14.74 -21.41 13.41
C SER A 483 -14.96 -22.89 13.70
N LEU A 484 -14.03 -23.56 14.41
CA LEU A 484 -14.24 -24.96 14.87
C LEU A 484 -15.36 -25.07 15.90
N PHE A 485 -15.60 -24.01 16.68
CA PHE A 485 -16.54 -24.01 17.81
C PHE A 485 -17.84 -23.23 17.54
N THR A 486 -17.95 -22.63 16.35
CA THR A 486 -19.08 -21.74 16.03
C THR A 486 -19.72 -22.11 14.69
N PRO A 487 -21.04 -21.80 14.50
CA PRO A 487 -21.74 -22.17 13.27
C PRO A 487 -21.08 -21.62 12.01
N ALA A 488 -20.75 -22.49 11.08
CA ALA A 488 -20.13 -22.16 9.82
C ALA A 488 -21.12 -21.45 8.87
N VAL A 489 -20.58 -20.56 8.03
CA VAL A 489 -21.31 -20.00 6.88
C VAL A 489 -20.78 -20.68 5.61
N PRO A 490 -21.53 -21.63 5.03
CA PRO A 490 -21.11 -22.33 3.83
C PRO A 490 -20.97 -21.36 2.65
N PHE A 491 -20.24 -21.78 1.61
CA PHE A 491 -20.23 -21.02 0.38
C PHE A 491 -21.63 -20.95 -0.22
N GLN A 492 -22.12 -19.77 -0.50
CA GLN A 492 -23.36 -19.58 -1.27
C GLN A 492 -23.17 -20.00 -2.74
N ILE A 493 -21.95 -19.89 -3.23
CA ILE A 493 -21.51 -20.29 -4.58
C ILE A 493 -20.29 -21.18 -4.37
N LYS A 494 -20.33 -22.43 -4.87
CA LYS A 494 -19.17 -23.34 -4.75
C LYS A 494 -17.98 -22.77 -5.52
N PRO A 495 -16.83 -22.60 -4.89
CA PRO A 495 -15.60 -22.26 -5.63
C PRO A 495 -15.23 -23.43 -6.53
N PRO A 496 -14.55 -23.21 -7.67
CA PRO A 496 -14.08 -24.29 -8.52
C PRO A 496 -13.14 -25.21 -7.74
N THR A 497 -13.26 -26.48 -8.01
CA THR A 497 -12.65 -27.54 -7.20
C THR A 497 -11.18 -27.78 -7.51
N THR A 498 -10.65 -27.23 -8.61
CA THR A 498 -9.24 -27.42 -9.01
C THR A 498 -8.71 -26.24 -9.86
N GLU A 499 -7.41 -25.99 -9.76
CA GLU A 499 -6.68 -24.98 -10.53
C GLU A 499 -6.87 -25.15 -12.06
N GLY A 500 -6.92 -26.41 -12.54
CA GLY A 500 -7.18 -26.71 -13.96
C GLY A 500 -8.64 -26.53 -14.39
N ALA A 501 -9.60 -26.38 -13.48
CA ALA A 501 -10.97 -26.01 -13.83
C ALA A 501 -11.10 -24.49 -14.01
N ILE A 502 -10.38 -23.72 -13.22
CA ILE A 502 -10.27 -22.27 -13.37
C ILE A 502 -9.61 -21.93 -14.71
N ASP A 503 -8.48 -22.57 -15.04
CA ASP A 503 -7.78 -22.32 -16.30
C ASP A 503 -8.67 -22.66 -17.52
N ARG A 504 -9.45 -23.76 -17.47
CA ARG A 504 -10.37 -24.15 -18.54
C ARG A 504 -11.58 -23.23 -18.69
N GLU A 505 -12.11 -22.68 -17.60
CA GLU A 505 -13.20 -21.70 -17.65
C GLU A 505 -12.69 -20.37 -18.24
N TYR A 506 -11.49 -19.96 -17.89
CA TYR A 506 -10.84 -18.78 -18.45
C TYR A 506 -10.49 -18.93 -19.94
N ASP A 507 -10.01 -20.10 -20.37
CA ASP A 507 -9.73 -20.37 -21.77
C ASP A 507 -11.01 -20.36 -22.61
N ARG A 508 -12.16 -20.78 -22.05
CA ARG A 508 -13.47 -20.68 -22.69
C ARG A 508 -13.99 -19.25 -22.76
N GLU A 509 -13.85 -18.47 -21.66
CA GLU A 509 -14.22 -17.05 -21.66
C GLU A 509 -13.39 -16.26 -22.67
N LEU A 510 -12.07 -16.52 -22.76
CA LEU A 510 -11.19 -15.91 -23.76
C LEU A 510 -11.61 -16.27 -25.19
N ALA A 511 -11.87 -17.55 -25.44
CA ALA A 511 -12.31 -18.00 -26.77
C ALA A 511 -13.68 -17.40 -27.17
N GLN A 512 -14.58 -17.17 -26.20
CA GLN A 512 -15.85 -16.48 -26.45
C GLN A 512 -15.65 -14.99 -26.74
N GLU A 513 -14.81 -14.30 -25.96
CA GLU A 513 -14.48 -12.88 -26.20
C GLU A 513 -13.80 -12.66 -27.56
N GLU A 514 -12.89 -13.56 -27.95
CA GLU A 514 -12.27 -13.52 -29.28
C GLU A 514 -13.29 -13.76 -30.41
N LEU A 515 -14.23 -14.66 -30.22
CA LEU A 515 -15.30 -14.92 -31.16
C LEU A 515 -16.27 -13.71 -31.26
N GLU A 516 -16.63 -13.10 -30.14
CA GLU A 516 -17.48 -11.90 -30.10
C GLU A 516 -16.78 -10.69 -30.73
N SER A 517 -15.48 -10.54 -30.50
CA SER A 517 -14.70 -9.45 -31.10
C SER A 517 -14.53 -9.64 -32.60
N ALA A 518 -14.33 -10.88 -33.05
CA ALA A 518 -14.25 -11.21 -34.47
C ALA A 518 -15.60 -11.03 -35.19
N THR A 519 -16.71 -11.40 -34.53
CA THR A 519 -18.07 -11.19 -35.08
C THR A 519 -18.47 -9.72 -35.11
N ALA A 520 -18.08 -8.95 -34.11
CA ALA A 520 -18.29 -7.51 -34.08
C ALA A 520 -17.48 -6.75 -35.15
N SER A 521 -16.23 -7.19 -35.39
CA SER A 521 -15.39 -6.65 -36.46
C SER A 521 -15.96 -7.00 -37.85
N ALA A 522 -16.40 -8.23 -38.04
CA ALA A 522 -17.04 -8.64 -39.32
C ALA A 522 -18.37 -7.93 -39.57
N ALA A 523 -19.12 -7.57 -38.54
CA ALA A 523 -20.36 -6.79 -38.65
C ALA A 523 -20.12 -5.28 -38.89
N ALA A 524 -18.94 -4.76 -38.59
CA ALA A 524 -18.55 -3.38 -38.84
C ALA A 524 -17.99 -3.17 -40.28
N ASP A 525 -17.59 -4.27 -40.96
CA ASP A 525 -17.07 -4.25 -42.34
C ASP A 525 -18.16 -4.51 -43.38
N VAL A 526 -19.45 -4.70 -43.01
CA VAL A 526 -20.64 -4.80 -43.84
C VAL A 526 -21.51 -3.55 -43.69
#